data_8daa14afbff811a9fe184205686f77d8
#
_entry.id   8daa14afbff811a9fe184205686f77d8
#
_cell.length_a   1.000
_cell.length_b   1.000
_cell.length_c   1.000
_cell.angle_alpha   90.00
_cell.angle_beta   90.00
_cell.angle_gamma   90.00
#
_symmetry.space_group_name_H-M   'P 1'
#
loop_
_entity.id
_entity.type
_entity.pdbx_description
1 polymer ?
#
loop_
_entity_poly.entity_id
_entity_poly.type
_entity_poly.pdbx_seq_one_letter_code
_entity_poly.pdbx_strand_id
1 'polypeptide(L)'
;MLLEDKVAVIHGGGGSVGAAAAQVFAREGARVFLAGRSLPRLEAAASSIRAGGGSVEIAVVDAMDQDAVDRHVDAVARAHGGIDVALNAVGFDHVQGLAIGDTSLADYLHPVTGYLQTNFVTAKAAARHMTAQGGGVILTISTPGARLTGRGLIGNAAQSAGLEGFSRALAGELGPAGVRVVCVRPNALLDAVGTSYTGEMFGRIAALTATPRADWLAGLAGNTLLDRLPLLDEVAEYLAFAASDRARSMTGVVANLTAGMIVD
;
A
#
# COMPACT_ATOMS: atom_id res chain seq x y z
N MET A 1 -8.54 17.30 -13.34
CA MET A 1 -8.38 16.17 -12.40
C MET A 1 -7.12 15.41 -12.78
N LEU A 2 -6.50 14.72 -11.81
CA LEU A 2 -5.26 13.95 -12.06
C LEU A 2 -5.54 12.60 -12.73
N LEU A 3 -6.70 12.00 -12.46
CA LEU A 3 -7.04 10.62 -12.82
C LEU A 3 -8.37 10.53 -13.58
N GLU A 4 -8.71 11.56 -14.34
CA GLU A 4 -9.96 11.62 -15.10
C GLU A 4 -10.11 10.39 -16.00
N ASP A 5 -11.25 9.71 -15.88
CA ASP A 5 -11.61 8.46 -16.59
C ASP A 5 -10.71 7.24 -16.37
N LYS A 6 -9.70 7.32 -15.49
CA LYS A 6 -8.81 6.20 -15.18
C LYS A 6 -9.54 5.09 -14.42
N VAL A 7 -9.26 3.85 -14.78
CA VAL A 7 -9.73 2.63 -14.11
C VAL A 7 -8.70 2.22 -13.05
N ALA A 8 -9.07 2.35 -11.77
CA ALA A 8 -8.18 2.10 -10.65
C ALA A 8 -8.65 0.91 -9.79
N VAL A 9 -7.86 -0.17 -9.76
CA VAL A 9 -8.11 -1.33 -8.89
C VAL A 9 -7.25 -1.21 -7.63
N ILE A 10 -7.88 -1.28 -6.46
CA ILE A 10 -7.23 -1.13 -5.15
C ILE A 10 -7.49 -2.38 -4.31
N HIS A 11 -6.48 -3.23 -4.15
CA HIS A 11 -6.51 -4.35 -3.21
C HIS A 11 -6.15 -3.85 -1.81
N GLY A 12 -6.89 -4.30 -0.80
CA GLY A 12 -6.83 -3.73 0.55
C GLY A 12 -7.65 -2.45 0.69
N GLY A 13 -8.64 -2.23 -0.19
CA GLY A 13 -9.47 -1.03 -0.28
C GLY A 13 -10.31 -0.69 0.97
N GLY A 14 -10.55 -1.65 1.87
CA GLY A 14 -11.18 -1.40 3.16
C GLY A 14 -10.21 -1.07 4.30
N GLY A 15 -8.89 -1.02 4.02
CA GLY A 15 -7.86 -0.59 4.98
C GLY A 15 -7.66 0.93 4.96
N SER A 16 -6.97 1.47 5.98
CA SER A 16 -6.81 2.93 6.11
C SER A 16 -6.16 3.57 4.88
N VAL A 17 -5.03 3.04 4.42
CA VAL A 17 -4.33 3.60 3.24
C VAL A 17 -5.12 3.37 1.96
N GLY A 18 -5.69 2.16 1.78
CA GLY A 18 -6.49 1.83 0.59
C GLY A 18 -7.74 2.70 0.48
N ALA A 19 -8.45 2.93 1.59
CA ALA A 19 -9.63 3.77 1.63
C ALA A 19 -9.29 5.26 1.37
N ALA A 20 -8.21 5.78 1.98
CA ALA A 20 -7.76 7.15 1.75
C ALA A 20 -7.34 7.36 0.29
N ALA A 21 -6.55 6.45 -0.27
CA ALA A 21 -6.17 6.49 -1.69
C ALA A 21 -7.39 6.44 -2.61
N ALA A 22 -8.37 5.59 -2.30
CA ALA A 22 -9.60 5.45 -3.06
C ALA A 22 -10.43 6.75 -3.10
N GLN A 23 -10.54 7.44 -1.96
CA GLN A 23 -11.23 8.73 -1.87
C GLN A 23 -10.55 9.78 -2.76
N VAL A 24 -9.23 9.89 -2.67
CA VAL A 24 -8.46 10.84 -3.49
C VAL A 24 -8.55 10.47 -4.96
N PHE A 25 -8.39 9.21 -5.33
CA PHE A 25 -8.50 8.75 -6.73
C PHE A 25 -9.87 9.08 -7.32
N ALA A 26 -10.95 8.80 -6.58
CA ALA A 26 -12.31 9.11 -7.02
C ALA A 26 -12.54 10.63 -7.14
N ARG A 27 -12.05 11.42 -6.17
CA ARG A 27 -12.08 12.90 -6.24
C ARG A 27 -11.33 13.44 -7.46
N GLU A 28 -10.24 12.77 -7.85
CA GLU A 28 -9.45 13.10 -9.02
C GLU A 28 -9.98 12.51 -10.33
N GLY A 29 -11.20 11.94 -10.32
CA GLY A 29 -11.92 11.51 -11.52
C GLY A 29 -11.77 10.04 -11.90
N ALA A 30 -11.11 9.21 -11.08
CA ALA A 30 -11.00 7.79 -11.36
C ALA A 30 -12.31 7.04 -11.08
N ARG A 31 -12.53 5.97 -11.87
CA ARG A 31 -13.46 4.88 -11.54
C ARG A 31 -12.73 3.89 -10.65
N VAL A 32 -13.15 3.77 -9.40
CA VAL A 32 -12.44 3.02 -8.36
C VAL A 32 -13.08 1.66 -8.13
N PHE A 33 -12.26 0.61 -8.10
CA PHE A 33 -12.66 -0.77 -7.82
C PHE A 33 -11.95 -1.25 -6.56
N LEU A 34 -12.68 -1.33 -5.44
CA LEU A 34 -12.14 -1.73 -4.15
C LEU A 34 -12.26 -3.25 -3.96
N ALA A 35 -11.15 -3.88 -3.70
CA ALA A 35 -11.09 -5.30 -3.37
C ALA A 35 -10.53 -5.52 -1.95
N GLY A 36 -11.08 -6.49 -1.22
CA GLY A 36 -10.64 -6.84 0.13
C GLY A 36 -11.51 -7.89 0.77
N ARG A 37 -11.12 -8.42 1.92
CA ARG A 37 -11.82 -9.55 2.58
C ARG A 37 -13.05 -9.14 3.38
N SER A 38 -13.14 -7.90 3.86
CA SER A 38 -14.18 -7.45 4.77
C SER A 38 -15.21 -6.58 4.05
N LEU A 39 -16.37 -7.15 3.72
CA LEU A 39 -17.47 -6.41 3.09
C LEU A 39 -17.87 -5.15 3.90
N PRO A 40 -18.03 -5.18 5.24
CA PRO A 40 -18.39 -3.98 5.98
C PRO A 40 -17.39 -2.83 5.85
N ARG A 41 -16.07 -3.15 5.80
CA ARG A 41 -15.03 -2.14 5.63
C ARG A 41 -15.01 -1.57 4.20
N LEU A 42 -15.24 -2.42 3.20
CA LEU A 42 -15.37 -1.98 1.81
C LEU A 42 -16.58 -1.07 1.62
N GLU A 43 -17.74 -1.43 2.20
CA GLU A 43 -18.94 -0.60 2.15
C GLU A 43 -18.75 0.75 2.86
N ALA A 44 -18.07 0.78 4.00
CA ALA A 44 -17.75 2.03 4.68
C ALA A 44 -16.92 2.97 3.79
N ALA A 45 -15.84 2.44 3.15
CA ALA A 45 -15.02 3.21 2.23
C ALA A 45 -15.82 3.67 1.00
N ALA A 46 -16.61 2.78 0.40
CA ALA A 46 -17.44 3.08 -0.76
C ALA A 46 -18.51 4.13 -0.45
N SER A 47 -19.13 4.08 0.73
CA SER A 47 -20.14 5.07 1.15
C SER A 47 -19.58 6.48 1.21
N SER A 48 -18.36 6.65 1.74
CA SER A 48 -17.66 7.95 1.75
C SER A 48 -17.40 8.46 0.33
N ILE A 49 -16.97 7.60 -0.58
CA ILE A 49 -16.69 7.96 -1.97
C ILE A 49 -17.98 8.38 -2.70
N ARG A 50 -19.06 7.59 -2.56
CA ARG A 50 -20.37 7.91 -3.16
C ARG A 50 -20.97 9.21 -2.61
N ALA A 51 -20.82 9.47 -1.31
CA ALA A 51 -21.25 10.73 -0.70
C ALA A 51 -20.52 11.96 -1.29
N GLY A 52 -19.25 11.79 -1.72
CA GLY A 52 -18.50 12.80 -2.46
C GLY A 52 -18.78 12.85 -3.96
N GLY A 53 -19.74 12.07 -4.48
CA GLY A 53 -20.07 12.00 -5.90
C GLY A 53 -19.11 11.15 -6.75
N GLY A 54 -18.20 10.42 -6.13
CA GLY A 54 -17.22 9.59 -6.83
C GLY A 54 -17.82 8.25 -7.29
N SER A 55 -17.19 7.65 -8.31
CA SER A 55 -17.53 6.33 -8.85
C SER A 55 -16.76 5.24 -8.13
N VAL A 56 -17.47 4.29 -7.52
CA VAL A 56 -16.84 3.16 -6.81
C VAL A 56 -17.67 1.89 -6.87
N GLU A 57 -16.99 0.79 -7.15
CA GLU A 57 -17.51 -0.58 -7.01
C GLU A 57 -16.67 -1.35 -5.98
N ILE A 58 -17.27 -2.39 -5.37
CA ILE A 58 -16.60 -3.20 -4.35
C ILE A 58 -16.69 -4.68 -4.69
N ALA A 59 -15.66 -5.43 -4.32
CA ALA A 59 -15.63 -6.88 -4.45
C ALA A 59 -14.96 -7.53 -3.24
N VAL A 60 -15.56 -8.62 -2.74
CA VAL A 60 -14.91 -9.43 -1.70
C VAL A 60 -13.90 -10.36 -2.37
N VAL A 61 -12.61 -10.04 -2.19
CA VAL A 61 -11.49 -10.76 -2.79
C VAL A 61 -10.38 -10.92 -1.75
N ASP A 62 -9.89 -12.13 -1.57
CA ASP A 62 -8.65 -12.36 -0.82
C ASP A 62 -7.45 -12.23 -1.77
N ALA A 63 -6.57 -11.27 -1.51
CA ALA A 63 -5.38 -11.03 -2.31
C ALA A 63 -4.33 -12.16 -2.21
N MET A 64 -4.51 -13.10 -1.27
CA MET A 64 -3.71 -14.33 -1.19
C MET A 64 -4.21 -15.41 -2.16
N ASP A 65 -5.45 -15.32 -2.65
CA ASP A 65 -6.04 -16.23 -3.64
C ASP A 65 -5.82 -15.68 -5.06
N GLN A 66 -4.84 -16.26 -5.76
CA GLN A 66 -4.48 -15.81 -7.12
C GLN A 66 -5.66 -15.91 -8.07
N ASP A 67 -6.44 -17.00 -8.03
CA ASP A 67 -7.55 -17.19 -8.96
C ASP A 67 -8.69 -16.19 -8.72
N ALA A 68 -8.95 -15.84 -7.45
CA ALA A 68 -9.93 -14.81 -7.10
C ALA A 68 -9.49 -13.43 -7.59
N VAL A 69 -8.21 -13.08 -7.42
CA VAL A 69 -7.63 -11.83 -7.92
C VAL A 69 -7.69 -11.77 -9.44
N ASP A 70 -7.27 -12.84 -10.13
CA ASP A 70 -7.29 -12.93 -11.59
C ASP A 70 -8.70 -12.74 -12.13
N ARG A 71 -9.71 -13.47 -11.59
CA ARG A 71 -11.12 -13.30 -11.98
C ARG A 71 -11.64 -11.90 -11.79
N HIS A 72 -11.30 -11.27 -10.66
CA HIS A 72 -11.75 -9.89 -10.35
C HIS A 72 -11.15 -8.88 -11.32
N VAL A 73 -9.83 -8.88 -11.50
CA VAL A 73 -9.12 -7.93 -12.37
C VAL A 73 -9.55 -8.12 -13.83
N ASP A 74 -9.73 -9.37 -14.27
CA ASP A 74 -10.24 -9.69 -15.63
C ASP A 74 -11.68 -9.18 -15.84
N ALA A 75 -12.54 -9.26 -14.81
CA ALA A 75 -13.89 -8.74 -14.89
C ALA A 75 -13.92 -7.23 -15.03
N VAL A 76 -13.11 -6.51 -14.21
CA VAL A 76 -12.99 -5.06 -14.28
C VAL A 76 -12.43 -4.63 -15.65
N ALA A 77 -11.34 -5.24 -16.09
CA ALA A 77 -10.72 -4.90 -17.38
C ALA A 77 -11.69 -5.11 -18.58
N ARG A 78 -12.45 -6.21 -18.60
CA ARG A 78 -13.46 -6.45 -19.65
C ARG A 78 -14.60 -5.44 -19.63
N ALA A 79 -15.07 -5.06 -18.44
CA ALA A 79 -16.20 -4.14 -18.30
C ALA A 79 -15.84 -2.69 -18.61
N HIS A 80 -14.59 -2.31 -18.39
CA HIS A 80 -14.16 -0.90 -18.43
C HIS A 80 -13.04 -0.61 -19.42
N GLY A 81 -12.64 -1.59 -20.24
CA GLY A 81 -11.71 -1.41 -21.35
C GLY A 81 -10.23 -1.47 -20.96
N GLY A 82 -9.91 -1.84 -19.73
CA GLY A 82 -8.53 -2.00 -19.27
C GLY A 82 -8.34 -1.66 -17.79
N ILE A 83 -7.09 -1.61 -17.34
CA ILE A 83 -6.67 -1.22 -16.00
C ILE A 83 -5.59 -0.14 -16.11
N ASP A 84 -5.86 1.08 -15.66
CA ASP A 84 -4.87 2.16 -15.68
C ASP A 84 -4.00 2.19 -14.44
N VAL A 85 -4.59 1.93 -13.26
CA VAL A 85 -3.90 1.97 -11.97
C VAL A 85 -4.19 0.71 -11.17
N ALA A 86 -3.15 0.08 -10.64
CA ALA A 86 -3.26 -1.01 -9.69
C ALA A 86 -2.51 -0.65 -8.40
N LEU A 87 -3.21 -0.57 -7.27
CA LEU A 87 -2.62 -0.33 -5.96
C LEU A 87 -2.78 -1.58 -5.08
N ASN A 88 -1.67 -2.06 -4.51
CA ASN A 88 -1.72 -3.00 -3.39
C ASN A 88 -1.51 -2.25 -2.07
N ALA A 89 -2.60 -2.12 -1.30
CA ALA A 89 -2.64 -1.55 0.06
C ALA A 89 -3.01 -2.62 1.10
N VAL A 90 -2.77 -3.90 0.80
CA VAL A 90 -3.03 -5.01 1.73
C VAL A 90 -2.04 -4.96 2.86
N GLY A 91 -2.53 -4.90 4.09
CA GLY A 91 -1.73 -4.94 5.30
C GLY A 91 -1.89 -6.25 6.07
N PHE A 92 -0.83 -6.66 6.74
CA PHE A 92 -0.81 -7.82 7.62
C PHE A 92 -0.39 -7.39 9.02
N ASP A 93 -1.20 -7.75 10.02
CA ASP A 93 -0.75 -7.66 11.41
C ASP A 93 0.41 -8.63 11.61
N HIS A 94 1.48 -8.17 12.21
CA HIS A 94 2.68 -8.96 12.40
C HIS A 94 3.43 -8.55 13.67
N VAL A 95 4.30 -9.43 14.12
CA VAL A 95 5.08 -9.24 15.35
C VAL A 95 6.26 -8.32 15.07
N GLN A 96 6.43 -7.32 15.93
CA GLN A 96 7.61 -6.45 16.01
C GLN A 96 8.01 -6.27 17.47
N GLY A 97 9.27 -5.88 17.71
CA GLY A 97 9.79 -5.58 19.05
C GLY A 97 10.49 -6.76 19.74
N LEU A 98 10.31 -8.01 19.27
CA LEU A 98 10.99 -9.16 19.83
C LEU A 98 12.45 -9.26 19.36
N ALA A 99 13.33 -9.77 20.23
CA ALA A 99 14.69 -10.13 19.83
C ALA A 99 14.66 -11.34 18.89
N ILE A 100 15.73 -11.53 18.10
CA ILE A 100 15.84 -12.66 17.16
C ILE A 100 15.68 -14.02 17.86
N GLY A 101 16.20 -14.17 19.08
CA GLY A 101 16.08 -15.42 19.86
C GLY A 101 14.66 -15.75 20.32
N ASP A 102 13.78 -14.73 20.38
CA ASP A 102 12.39 -14.85 20.83
C ASP A 102 11.40 -14.83 19.66
N THR A 103 11.88 -14.58 18.44
CA THR A 103 11.05 -14.53 17.23
C THR A 103 10.91 -15.92 16.63
N SER A 104 9.68 -16.42 16.54
CA SER A 104 9.44 -17.71 15.88
C SER A 104 9.61 -17.59 14.35
N LEU A 105 9.91 -18.73 13.70
CA LEU A 105 9.96 -18.78 12.23
C LEU A 105 8.60 -18.37 11.60
N ALA A 106 7.49 -18.73 12.24
CA ALA A 106 6.15 -18.38 11.79
C ALA A 106 5.92 -16.86 11.85
N ASP A 107 6.31 -16.19 12.95
CA ASP A 107 6.21 -14.74 13.11
C ASP A 107 7.07 -13.99 12.08
N TYR A 108 8.27 -14.52 11.79
CA TYR A 108 9.13 -13.97 10.75
C TYR A 108 8.54 -14.13 9.36
N LEU A 109 8.06 -15.33 9.01
CA LEU A 109 7.55 -15.62 7.66
C LEU A 109 6.19 -14.98 7.38
N HIS A 110 5.36 -14.76 8.39
CA HIS A 110 4.01 -14.23 8.20
C HIS A 110 3.99 -12.92 7.39
N PRO A 111 4.69 -11.83 7.79
CA PRO A 111 4.74 -10.62 6.98
C PRO A 111 5.49 -10.82 5.66
N VAL A 112 6.60 -11.58 5.65
CA VAL A 112 7.40 -11.81 4.43
C VAL A 112 6.54 -12.46 3.35
N THR A 113 5.87 -13.56 3.68
CA THR A 113 5.00 -14.27 2.74
C THR A 113 3.79 -13.40 2.35
N GLY A 114 3.08 -12.84 3.34
CA GLY A 114 1.86 -12.08 3.09
C GLY A 114 2.06 -10.90 2.15
N TYR A 115 3.04 -10.05 2.45
CA TYR A 115 3.29 -8.87 1.63
C TYR A 115 3.85 -9.21 0.25
N LEU A 116 4.84 -10.12 0.14
CA LEU A 116 5.43 -10.45 -1.16
C LEU A 116 4.46 -11.23 -2.05
N GLN A 117 3.71 -12.18 -1.51
CA GLN A 117 2.73 -12.94 -2.27
C GLN A 117 1.61 -12.04 -2.80
N THR A 118 0.99 -11.22 -1.94
CA THR A 118 -0.11 -10.37 -2.40
C THR A 118 0.33 -9.35 -3.43
N ASN A 119 1.51 -8.76 -3.28
CA ASN A 119 2.05 -7.83 -4.28
C ASN A 119 2.36 -8.52 -5.59
N PHE A 120 2.93 -9.73 -5.57
CA PHE A 120 3.17 -10.52 -6.78
C PHE A 120 1.85 -10.87 -7.50
N VAL A 121 0.88 -11.40 -6.77
CA VAL A 121 -0.41 -11.84 -7.34
C VAL A 121 -1.16 -10.67 -7.96
N THR A 122 -1.31 -9.55 -7.25
CA THR A 122 -2.06 -8.39 -7.73
C THR A 122 -1.35 -7.68 -8.88
N ALA A 123 -0.03 -7.54 -8.80
CA ALA A 123 0.77 -6.95 -9.88
C ALA A 123 0.72 -7.80 -11.16
N LYS A 124 0.86 -9.14 -11.04
CA LYS A 124 0.76 -10.07 -12.16
C LYS A 124 -0.60 -9.98 -12.86
N ALA A 125 -1.69 -9.93 -12.11
CA ALA A 125 -3.03 -9.81 -12.65
C ALA A 125 -3.22 -8.50 -13.44
N ALA A 126 -2.80 -7.36 -12.87
CA ALA A 126 -2.89 -6.05 -13.54
C ALA A 126 -1.95 -5.95 -14.74
N ALA A 127 -0.71 -6.44 -14.62
CA ALA A 127 0.31 -6.35 -15.67
C ALA A 127 -0.13 -7.00 -16.98
N ARG A 128 -0.89 -8.11 -16.95
CA ARG A 128 -1.42 -8.76 -18.15
C ARG A 128 -2.25 -7.80 -19.02
N HIS A 129 -3.11 -7.00 -18.38
CA HIS A 129 -3.95 -6.02 -19.06
C HIS A 129 -3.15 -4.78 -19.44
N MET A 130 -2.32 -4.26 -18.53
CA MET A 130 -1.50 -3.08 -18.75
C MET A 130 -0.51 -3.26 -19.90
N THR A 131 0.14 -4.41 -20.01
CA THR A 131 1.05 -4.69 -21.13
C THR A 131 0.32 -4.83 -22.46
N ALA A 132 -0.86 -5.44 -22.46
CA ALA A 132 -1.68 -5.59 -23.67
C ALA A 132 -2.20 -4.23 -24.18
N GLN A 133 -2.50 -3.28 -23.30
CA GLN A 133 -2.96 -1.94 -23.66
C GLN A 133 -1.83 -0.93 -23.88
N GLY A 134 -0.56 -1.31 -23.58
CA GLY A 134 0.62 -0.47 -23.78
C GLY A 134 0.84 0.61 -22.72
N GLY A 135 0.34 0.41 -21.49
CA GLY A 135 0.53 1.39 -20.40
C GLY A 135 -0.25 1.07 -19.15
N GLY A 136 0.11 1.75 -18.07
CA GLY A 136 -0.51 1.63 -16.76
C GLY A 136 0.47 1.94 -15.63
N VAL A 137 -0.02 1.94 -14.40
CA VAL A 137 0.79 2.20 -13.21
C VAL A 137 0.50 1.18 -12.12
N ILE A 138 1.53 0.50 -11.64
CA ILE A 138 1.47 -0.36 -10.46
C ILE A 138 2.08 0.38 -9.29
N LEU A 139 1.31 0.49 -8.20
CA LEU A 139 1.70 1.15 -6.95
C LEU A 139 1.84 0.11 -5.84
N THR A 140 2.97 0.13 -5.14
CA THR A 140 3.26 -0.72 -3.99
C THR A 140 3.59 0.12 -2.77
N ILE A 141 3.40 -0.42 -1.56
CA ILE A 141 3.62 0.31 -0.32
C ILE A 141 4.60 -0.46 0.55
N SER A 142 5.79 0.11 0.74
CA SER A 142 6.84 -0.35 1.64
C SER A 142 6.74 0.35 3.01
N THR A 143 7.73 0.17 3.86
CA THR A 143 7.87 0.87 5.15
C THR A 143 9.32 1.30 5.37
N PRO A 144 9.60 2.21 6.34
CA PRO A 144 10.97 2.57 6.69
C PRO A 144 11.84 1.38 7.11
N GLY A 145 11.21 0.26 7.53
CA GLY A 145 11.89 -0.99 7.88
C GLY A 145 12.85 -1.48 6.81
N ALA A 146 12.63 -1.16 5.53
CA ALA A 146 13.55 -1.49 4.44
C ALA A 146 14.97 -0.93 4.63
N ARG A 147 15.12 0.15 5.40
CA ARG A 147 16.37 0.90 5.59
C ARG A 147 16.77 1.07 7.06
N LEU A 148 15.81 0.87 7.97
CA LEU A 148 16.09 0.98 9.40
C LEU A 148 16.83 -0.23 9.92
N THR A 149 17.76 0.03 10.84
CA THR A 149 18.41 -0.99 11.67
C THR A 149 17.86 -0.87 13.09
N GLY A 150 17.41 -1.97 13.66
CA GLY A 150 16.89 -1.93 15.02
C GLY A 150 16.46 -3.30 15.51
N ARG A 151 16.44 -3.42 16.84
CA ARG A 151 15.96 -4.64 17.50
C ARG A 151 14.47 -4.84 17.21
N GLY A 152 14.08 -6.06 16.91
CA GLY A 152 12.68 -6.44 16.73
C GLY A 152 12.05 -6.06 15.40
N LEU A 153 12.84 -5.66 14.39
CA LEU A 153 12.36 -5.28 13.06
C LEU A 153 12.59 -6.33 11.98
N ILE A 154 13.12 -7.52 12.31
CA ILE A 154 13.67 -8.44 11.31
C ILE A 154 12.66 -8.87 10.24
N GLY A 155 11.43 -9.20 10.62
CA GLY A 155 10.36 -9.55 9.67
C GLY A 155 9.89 -8.35 8.83
N ASN A 156 9.74 -7.19 9.49
CA ASN A 156 9.37 -5.94 8.82
C ASN A 156 10.46 -5.48 7.83
N ALA A 157 11.74 -5.57 8.23
CA ALA A 157 12.86 -5.23 7.36
C ALA A 157 12.93 -6.14 6.14
N ALA A 158 12.81 -7.45 6.33
CA ALA A 158 12.88 -8.41 5.24
C ALA A 158 11.76 -8.22 4.22
N GLN A 159 10.49 -8.07 4.68
CA GLN A 159 9.37 -7.87 3.77
C GLN A 159 9.46 -6.53 3.04
N SER A 160 9.83 -5.44 3.73
CA SER A 160 9.91 -4.10 3.13
C SER A 160 11.04 -3.99 2.12
N ALA A 161 12.23 -4.49 2.44
CA ALA A 161 13.38 -4.52 1.51
C ALA A 161 13.10 -5.44 0.31
N GLY A 162 12.47 -6.60 0.55
CA GLY A 162 12.03 -7.51 -0.51
C GLY A 162 11.03 -6.85 -1.46
N LEU A 163 10.07 -6.09 -0.93
CA LEU A 163 9.07 -5.39 -1.73
C LEU A 163 9.68 -4.25 -2.57
N GLU A 164 10.64 -3.51 -2.02
CA GLU A 164 11.37 -2.50 -2.80
C GLU A 164 12.21 -3.14 -3.91
N GLY A 165 12.86 -4.29 -3.63
CA GLY A 165 13.57 -5.08 -4.62
C GLY A 165 12.64 -5.59 -5.73
N PHE A 166 11.50 -6.17 -5.34
CA PHE A 166 10.44 -6.61 -6.26
C PHE A 166 9.96 -5.47 -7.16
N SER A 167 9.66 -4.31 -6.59
CA SER A 167 9.15 -3.16 -7.34
C SER A 167 10.14 -2.66 -8.39
N ARG A 168 11.44 -2.62 -8.06
CA ARG A 168 12.49 -2.25 -9.02
C ARG A 168 12.63 -3.27 -10.15
N ALA A 169 12.64 -4.57 -9.82
CA ALA A 169 12.72 -5.63 -10.83
C ALA A 169 11.51 -5.61 -11.77
N LEU A 170 10.31 -5.44 -11.21
CA LEU A 170 9.07 -5.34 -11.97
C LEU A 170 9.04 -4.12 -12.90
N ALA A 171 9.60 -2.98 -12.47
CA ALA A 171 9.74 -1.80 -13.31
C ALA A 171 10.65 -2.04 -14.52
N GLY A 172 11.73 -2.80 -14.33
CA GLY A 172 12.63 -3.20 -15.42
C GLY A 172 11.96 -4.13 -16.42
N GLU A 173 11.14 -5.07 -15.94
CA GLU A 173 10.43 -6.03 -16.78
C GLU A 173 9.29 -5.37 -17.57
N LEU A 174 8.49 -4.53 -16.93
CA LEU A 174 7.29 -3.95 -17.53
C LEU A 174 7.51 -2.61 -18.26
N GLY A 175 8.63 -1.94 -17.98
CA GLY A 175 8.97 -0.64 -18.59
C GLY A 175 8.92 -0.63 -20.11
N PRO A 176 9.47 -1.64 -20.84
CA PRO A 176 9.38 -1.72 -22.30
C PRO A 176 7.94 -1.77 -22.84
N ALA A 177 6.98 -2.21 -22.04
CA ALA A 177 5.55 -2.22 -22.38
C ALA A 177 4.81 -0.93 -21.95
N GLY A 178 5.53 0.11 -21.52
CA GLY A 178 4.93 1.38 -21.09
C GLY A 178 4.32 1.36 -19.69
N VAL A 179 4.52 0.31 -18.91
CA VAL A 179 3.96 0.20 -17.55
C VAL A 179 4.97 0.73 -16.53
N ARG A 180 4.53 1.66 -15.68
CA ARG A 180 5.33 2.22 -14.60
C ARG A 180 5.10 1.46 -13.30
N VAL A 181 6.14 1.35 -12.48
CA VAL A 181 6.03 0.79 -11.13
C VAL A 181 6.64 1.79 -10.14
N VAL A 182 5.85 2.21 -9.17
CA VAL A 182 6.27 3.16 -8.13
C VAL A 182 6.00 2.53 -6.76
N CYS A 183 7.05 2.40 -5.97
CA CYS A 183 6.95 2.01 -4.58
C CYS A 183 6.89 3.27 -3.70
N VAL A 184 5.98 3.29 -2.73
CA VAL A 184 5.88 4.40 -1.77
C VAL A 184 6.30 3.88 -0.40
N ARG A 185 7.19 4.61 0.28
CA ARG A 185 7.69 4.29 1.62
C ARG A 185 7.21 5.34 2.61
N PRO A 186 5.99 5.24 3.16
CA PRO A 186 5.54 6.11 4.23
C PRO A 186 6.12 5.65 5.58
N ASN A 187 6.19 6.58 6.54
CA ASN A 187 6.38 6.27 7.95
C ASN A 187 5.08 5.75 8.58
N ALA A 188 5.08 5.52 9.90
CA ALA A 188 3.85 5.36 10.66
C ALA A 188 2.91 6.56 10.37
N LEU A 189 1.66 6.26 10.07
CA LEU A 189 0.65 7.27 9.74
C LEU A 189 -0.16 7.59 11.00
N LEU A 190 -0.05 8.82 11.49
CA LEU A 190 -0.56 9.21 12.80
C LEU A 190 -2.06 8.95 12.94
N ASP A 191 -2.84 9.29 11.93
CA ASP A 191 -4.30 9.16 11.89
C ASP A 191 -4.78 7.74 11.54
N ALA A 192 -3.90 6.87 11.06
CA ALA A 192 -4.19 5.43 10.88
C ALA A 192 -4.08 4.62 12.17
N VAL A 193 -3.36 5.12 13.19
CA VAL A 193 -3.08 4.37 14.43
C VAL A 193 -4.36 4.01 15.19
N GLY A 194 -5.40 4.82 15.11
CA GLY A 194 -6.68 4.58 15.79
C GLY A 194 -7.62 3.60 15.08
N THR A 195 -7.40 3.33 13.79
CA THR A 195 -8.36 2.64 12.91
C THR A 195 -7.81 1.40 12.20
N SER A 196 -6.52 1.12 12.35
CA SER A 196 -5.85 0.02 11.67
C SER A 196 -5.13 -0.94 12.63
N TYR A 197 -4.72 -2.11 12.14
CA TYR A 197 -3.91 -3.07 12.87
C TYR A 197 -2.58 -2.48 13.41
N THR A 198 -2.08 -1.40 12.81
CA THR A 198 -0.87 -0.72 13.25
C THR A 198 -1.01 -0.15 14.66
N GLY A 199 -2.22 0.26 15.06
CA GLY A 199 -2.49 0.70 16.42
C GLY A 199 -2.33 -0.39 17.46
N GLU A 200 -2.78 -1.61 17.15
CA GLU A 200 -2.60 -2.79 18.01
C GLU A 200 -1.13 -3.21 18.05
N MET A 201 -0.47 -3.23 16.90
CA MET A 201 0.96 -3.52 16.78
C MET A 201 1.80 -2.55 17.61
N PHE A 202 1.54 -1.25 17.50
CA PHE A 202 2.25 -0.22 18.29
C PHE A 202 1.93 -0.33 19.79
N GLY A 203 0.71 -0.73 20.15
CA GLY A 203 0.35 -1.06 21.53
C GLY A 203 1.19 -2.22 22.10
N ARG A 204 1.41 -3.27 21.30
CA ARG A 204 2.29 -4.40 21.70
C ARG A 204 3.74 -3.97 21.87
N ILE A 205 4.27 -3.16 20.95
CA ILE A 205 5.65 -2.63 21.05
C ILE A 205 5.79 -1.76 22.31
N ALA A 206 4.85 -0.86 22.55
CA ALA A 206 4.81 -0.02 23.73
C ALA A 206 4.83 -0.83 25.03
N ALA A 207 4.05 -1.92 25.09
CA ALA A 207 4.04 -2.84 26.21
C ALA A 207 5.39 -3.56 26.40
N LEU A 208 6.02 -4.03 25.31
CA LEU A 208 7.33 -4.69 25.36
C LEU A 208 8.47 -3.76 25.80
N THR A 209 8.35 -2.46 25.51
CA THR A 209 9.35 -1.46 25.87
C THR A 209 9.04 -0.74 27.18
N ALA A 210 7.93 -1.09 27.85
CA ALA A 210 7.40 -0.40 29.02
C ALA A 210 7.26 1.14 28.81
N THR A 211 6.98 1.56 27.57
CA THR A 211 6.82 2.97 27.20
C THR A 211 5.34 3.22 26.86
N PRO A 212 4.69 4.26 27.41
CA PRO A 212 3.35 4.64 26.99
C PRO A 212 3.26 4.85 25.48
N ARG A 213 2.18 4.37 24.84
CA ARG A 213 2.03 4.44 23.36
C ARG A 213 2.15 5.87 22.82
N ALA A 214 1.65 6.87 23.58
CA ALA A 214 1.77 8.27 23.20
C ALA A 214 3.23 8.75 23.14
N ASP A 215 4.03 8.37 24.15
CA ASP A 215 5.45 8.74 24.22
C ASP A 215 6.25 8.01 23.15
N TRP A 216 5.89 6.75 22.85
CA TRP A 216 6.51 5.99 21.76
C TRP A 216 6.24 6.63 20.39
N LEU A 217 4.99 7.07 20.11
CA LEU A 217 4.64 7.81 18.90
C LEU A 217 5.32 9.19 18.83
N ALA A 218 5.41 9.89 19.95
CA ALA A 218 6.15 11.16 20.04
C ALA A 218 7.64 10.95 19.74
N GLY A 219 8.23 9.84 20.25
CA GLY A 219 9.61 9.47 19.93
C GLY A 219 9.82 9.15 18.45
N LEU A 220 8.86 8.48 17.79
CA LEU A 220 8.90 8.28 16.34
C LEU A 220 8.85 9.61 15.58
N ALA A 221 7.99 10.53 15.98
CA ALA A 221 7.89 11.86 15.38
C ALA A 221 9.20 12.66 15.54
N GLY A 222 9.77 12.68 16.75
CA GLY A 222 11.03 13.37 17.04
C GLY A 222 12.26 12.77 16.34
N ASN A 223 12.15 11.56 15.79
CA ASN A 223 13.20 10.95 14.95
C ASN A 223 13.04 11.30 13.45
N THR A 224 12.16 12.23 13.10
CA THR A 224 12.01 12.71 11.72
C THR A 224 12.55 14.14 11.60
N LEU A 225 13.00 14.52 10.40
CA LEU A 225 13.50 15.90 10.17
C LEU A 225 12.40 16.97 10.27
N LEU A 226 11.13 16.56 10.12
CA LEU A 226 9.99 17.46 10.19
C LEU A 226 9.31 17.46 11.57
N ASP A 227 9.88 16.78 12.58
CA ASP A 227 9.35 16.63 13.93
C ASP A 227 7.87 16.17 13.98
N ARG A 228 7.44 15.39 12.97
CA ARG A 228 6.07 14.88 12.89
C ARG A 228 5.99 13.56 12.11
N LEU A 229 4.92 12.83 12.32
CA LEU A 229 4.55 11.70 11.46
C LEU A 229 3.68 12.18 10.29
N PRO A 230 3.77 11.52 9.11
CA PRO A 230 2.87 11.83 8.00
C PRO A 230 1.44 11.40 8.29
N LEU A 231 0.50 11.93 7.51
CA LEU A 231 -0.93 11.64 7.56
C LEU A 231 -1.36 10.77 6.37
N LEU A 232 -2.53 10.14 6.48
CA LEU A 232 -3.10 9.31 5.42
C LEU A 232 -3.33 10.09 4.12
N ASP A 233 -3.83 11.32 4.24
CA ASP A 233 -4.11 12.16 3.08
C ASP A 233 -2.83 12.55 2.34
N GLU A 234 -1.73 12.83 3.03
CA GLU A 234 -0.45 13.15 2.39
C GLU A 234 0.06 11.99 1.53
N VAL A 235 -0.11 10.75 2.01
CA VAL A 235 0.24 9.54 1.25
C VAL A 235 -0.74 9.32 0.09
N ALA A 236 -2.03 9.53 0.30
CA ALA A 236 -3.06 9.35 -0.72
C ALA A 236 -2.92 10.37 -1.86
N GLU A 237 -2.61 11.63 -1.56
CA GLU A 237 -2.32 12.67 -2.55
C GLU A 237 -1.09 12.31 -3.40
N TYR A 238 -0.02 11.82 -2.74
CA TYR A 238 1.16 11.38 -3.48
C TYR A 238 0.86 10.16 -4.37
N LEU A 239 0.05 9.20 -3.90
CA LEU A 239 -0.36 8.05 -4.70
C LEU A 239 -1.15 8.49 -5.95
N ALA A 240 -2.05 9.48 -5.82
CA ALA A 240 -2.77 10.03 -6.96
C ALA A 240 -1.84 10.74 -7.96
N PHE A 241 -0.89 11.54 -7.46
CA PHE A 241 0.15 12.13 -8.30
C PHE A 241 0.97 11.07 -9.03
N ALA A 242 1.48 10.05 -8.31
CA ALA A 242 2.29 8.97 -8.87
C ALA A 242 1.53 8.15 -9.92
N ALA A 243 0.21 7.97 -9.74
CA ALA A 243 -0.67 7.31 -10.69
C ALA A 243 -0.90 8.14 -11.97
N SER A 244 -0.79 9.45 -11.88
CA SER A 244 -1.14 10.38 -12.97
C SER A 244 -0.07 10.48 -14.06
N ASP A 245 -0.46 11.07 -15.19
CA ASP A 245 0.45 11.39 -16.30
C ASP A 245 1.47 12.48 -15.92
N ARG A 246 1.25 13.22 -14.83
CA ARG A 246 2.23 14.18 -14.31
C ARG A 246 3.49 13.50 -13.79
N ALA A 247 3.40 12.23 -13.40
CA ALA A 247 4.52 11.41 -12.93
C ALA A 247 5.06 10.45 -14.02
N ARG A 248 4.81 10.71 -15.31
CA ARG A 248 5.15 9.80 -16.43
C ARG A 248 6.64 9.43 -16.55
N SER A 249 7.53 10.19 -15.96
CA SER A 249 8.98 9.87 -15.90
C SER A 249 9.38 9.05 -14.68
N MET A 250 8.43 8.74 -13.78
CA MET A 250 8.71 8.01 -12.54
C MET A 250 8.39 6.53 -12.71
N THR A 251 9.42 5.69 -12.74
CA THR A 251 9.31 4.23 -12.66
C THR A 251 10.54 3.66 -11.97
N GLY A 252 10.42 2.52 -11.28
CA GLY A 252 11.51 1.89 -10.53
C GLY A 252 11.98 2.68 -9.30
N VAL A 253 11.25 3.73 -8.92
CA VAL A 253 11.57 4.58 -7.77
C VAL A 253 10.92 4.06 -6.49
N VAL A 254 11.57 4.36 -5.37
CA VAL A 254 10.99 4.26 -4.03
C VAL A 254 10.82 5.68 -3.52
N ALA A 255 9.58 6.14 -3.49
CA ALA A 255 9.26 7.48 -3.00
C ALA A 255 9.26 7.51 -1.48
N ASN A 256 10.10 8.35 -0.92
CA ASN A 256 10.32 8.47 0.50
C ASN A 256 9.35 9.48 1.13
N LEU A 257 8.31 8.98 1.81
CA LEU A 257 7.31 9.77 2.55
C LEU A 257 7.45 9.58 4.07
N THR A 258 8.69 9.57 4.56
CA THR A 258 8.99 9.28 5.97
C THR A 258 9.08 10.52 6.85
N ALA A 259 8.75 11.72 6.33
CA ALA A 259 8.98 13.01 7.00
C ALA A 259 10.47 13.22 7.39
N GLY A 260 11.38 12.55 6.67
CA GLY A 260 12.82 12.65 6.94
C GLY A 260 13.35 11.66 8.00
N MET A 261 12.59 10.62 8.39
CA MET A 261 13.16 9.53 9.20
C MET A 261 14.27 8.79 8.44
N ILE A 262 14.11 8.63 7.14
CA ILE A 262 15.10 8.10 6.22
C ILE A 262 15.53 9.24 5.28
N VAL A 263 16.82 9.34 5.04
CA VAL A 263 17.38 10.19 3.98
C VAL A 263 18.02 9.26 2.96
N ASP A 264 17.57 9.32 1.70
CA ASP A 264 18.08 8.49 0.59
C ASP A 264 19.25 9.16 -0.13
#